data_34e40ba88a44edc427a853f30d75b975
#
_entry.id   34e40ba88a44edc427a853f30d75b975
#
_cell.length_a   1.000
_cell.length_b   1.000
_cell.length_c   1.000
_cell.angle_alpha   90.00
_cell.angle_beta   90.00
_cell.angle_gamma   90.00
#
_symmetry.space_group_name_H-M   'P 1'
#
loop_
_entity.id
_entity.type
_entity.pdbx_description
1 polymer ?
#
loop_
_entity_poly.entity_id
_entity_poly.type
_entity_poly.pdbx_seq_one_letter_code
_entity_poly.pdbx_strand_id
1 'polypeptide(L)'
;LTRIPLLASLLAVTLVAGAVPLKTDIARSAITATFKQMNVPVEAKFRKFSAQVDYDAARPDAARASIDIDTASLDVGDPDMNAEVAKKDWFNAAQFPKASFVSSAIKPAGAGKLSVTGKLTIKGRAALVSFPLAVKSEGGKQVFEGALPIKRLAFNIGEGEWKDTSMVADEVVIRFRVVAGQ
;
A
#
# COMPACT_ATOMS: atom_id res chain seq x y z
N LEU A 1 -33.83 -24.44 -58.69
CA LEU A 1 -34.16 -24.04 -57.32
C LEU A 1 -32.93 -24.26 -56.43
N THR A 2 -32.06 -23.24 -56.32
CA THR A 2 -30.80 -23.28 -55.58
C THR A 2 -31.05 -22.77 -54.16
N ARG A 3 -30.87 -23.63 -53.15
CA ARG A 3 -30.96 -23.26 -51.73
C ARG A 3 -29.60 -22.75 -51.24
N ILE A 4 -29.51 -21.51 -50.82
CA ILE A 4 -28.35 -20.90 -50.16
C ILE A 4 -28.46 -21.16 -48.65
N PRO A 5 -27.47 -21.80 -48.00
CA PRO A 5 -27.48 -21.91 -46.55
C PRO A 5 -27.05 -20.58 -45.91
N LEU A 6 -27.89 -20.05 -45.03
CA LEU A 6 -27.63 -18.90 -44.21
C LEU A 6 -26.66 -19.32 -43.06
N LEU A 7 -25.37 -18.95 -43.16
CA LEU A 7 -24.41 -19.12 -42.06
C LEU A 7 -24.70 -18.05 -41.00
N ALA A 8 -25.27 -18.45 -39.87
CA ALA A 8 -25.41 -17.62 -38.69
C ALA A 8 -24.06 -17.59 -37.96
N SER A 9 -23.30 -16.50 -38.12
CA SER A 9 -22.10 -16.24 -37.32
C SER A 9 -22.48 -15.88 -35.89
N LEU A 10 -22.24 -16.79 -34.97
CA LEU A 10 -22.38 -16.55 -33.53
C LEU A 10 -21.18 -15.72 -33.08
N LEU A 11 -21.39 -14.41 -32.87
CA LEU A 11 -20.39 -13.54 -32.25
C LEU A 11 -20.32 -13.88 -30.76
N ALA A 12 -19.30 -14.65 -30.36
CA ALA A 12 -19.01 -14.88 -28.95
C ALA A 12 -18.42 -13.59 -28.35
N VAL A 13 -19.24 -12.83 -27.65
CA VAL A 13 -18.76 -11.71 -26.81
C VAL A 13 -18.07 -12.32 -25.60
N THR A 14 -16.75 -12.39 -25.63
CA THR A 14 -15.95 -12.71 -24.46
C THR A 14 -16.02 -11.51 -23.49
N LEU A 15 -16.83 -11.63 -22.44
CA LEU A 15 -16.75 -10.73 -21.29
C LEU A 15 -15.34 -10.90 -20.68
N VAL A 16 -14.49 -9.91 -20.85
CA VAL A 16 -13.25 -9.78 -20.07
C VAL A 16 -13.68 -9.36 -18.67
N ALA A 17 -13.97 -10.33 -17.81
CA ALA A 17 -14.25 -10.06 -16.42
C ALA A 17 -12.94 -9.55 -15.76
N GLY A 18 -12.87 -8.27 -15.42
CA GLY A 18 -11.76 -7.63 -14.70
C GLY A 18 -11.69 -8.09 -13.24
N ALA A 19 -10.63 -7.70 -12.51
CA ALA A 19 -10.58 -7.87 -11.07
C ALA A 19 -11.77 -7.14 -10.41
N VAL A 20 -12.30 -7.71 -9.32
CA VAL A 20 -13.50 -7.20 -8.66
C VAL A 20 -13.08 -6.19 -7.57
N PRO A 21 -13.66 -4.97 -7.54
CA PRO A 21 -13.45 -4.03 -6.45
C PRO A 21 -13.92 -4.63 -5.13
N LEU A 22 -13.04 -4.61 -4.12
CA LEU A 22 -13.36 -5.05 -2.78
C LEU A 22 -13.57 -3.85 -1.87
N LYS A 23 -14.58 -3.95 -0.99
CA LYS A 23 -14.80 -2.95 0.06
C LYS A 23 -13.79 -3.15 1.19
N THR A 24 -12.96 -2.15 1.44
CA THR A 24 -11.97 -2.18 2.52
C THR A 24 -12.62 -1.95 3.88
N ASP A 25 -12.29 -2.81 4.84
CA ASP A 25 -12.66 -2.71 6.24
C ASP A 25 -11.54 -1.99 7.00
N ILE A 26 -11.63 -0.66 7.08
CA ILE A 26 -10.59 0.17 7.71
C ILE A 26 -10.44 -0.13 9.20
N ALA A 27 -11.53 -0.45 9.89
CA ALA A 27 -11.49 -0.76 11.33
C ALA A 27 -10.67 -2.03 11.65
N ARG A 28 -10.60 -2.98 10.70
CA ARG A 28 -9.82 -4.21 10.79
C ARG A 28 -8.48 -4.15 10.06
N SER A 29 -8.17 -3.00 9.46
CA SER A 29 -6.94 -2.74 8.71
C SER A 29 -5.98 -1.89 9.54
N ALA A 30 -4.67 -2.02 9.28
CA ALA A 30 -3.64 -1.25 9.97
C ALA A 30 -2.46 -0.97 9.03
N ILE A 31 -1.87 0.22 9.18
CA ILE A 31 -0.59 0.58 8.57
C ILE A 31 0.30 1.13 9.68
N THR A 32 1.48 0.52 9.86
CA THR A 32 2.45 0.92 10.86
C THR A 32 3.82 1.17 10.23
N ALA A 33 4.64 1.97 10.91
CA ALA A 33 6.03 2.18 10.57
C ALA A 33 6.88 1.81 11.78
N THR A 34 7.86 0.94 11.59
CA THR A 34 8.84 0.59 12.64
C THR A 34 10.19 1.14 12.26
N PHE A 35 10.81 1.87 13.16
CA PHE A 35 12.15 2.44 13.00
C PHE A 35 12.93 2.33 14.32
N LYS A 36 14.23 2.65 14.31
CA LYS A 36 15.03 2.69 15.53
C LYS A 36 15.38 4.14 15.87
N GLN A 37 15.16 4.52 17.11
CA GLN A 37 15.64 5.76 17.71
C GLN A 37 16.67 5.42 18.80
N MET A 38 17.91 5.90 18.64
CA MET A 38 19.04 5.53 19.52
C MET A 38 19.11 4.00 19.74
N ASN A 39 19.00 3.22 18.65
CA ASN A 39 18.93 1.75 18.63
C ASN A 39 17.72 1.10 19.32
N VAL A 40 16.79 1.86 19.87
CA VAL A 40 15.53 1.36 20.44
C VAL A 40 14.47 1.28 19.35
N PRO A 41 13.82 0.13 19.13
CA PRO A 41 12.71 0.03 18.18
C PRO A 41 11.52 0.87 18.66
N VAL A 42 10.98 1.68 17.74
CA VAL A 42 9.76 2.47 17.91
C VAL A 42 8.78 2.03 16.83
N GLU A 43 7.54 1.74 17.23
CA GLU A 43 6.44 1.50 16.30
C GLU A 43 5.49 2.70 16.33
N ALA A 44 5.19 3.22 15.15
CA ALA A 44 4.23 4.28 14.95
C ALA A 44 3.08 3.76 14.07
N LYS A 45 1.86 4.25 14.32
CA LYS A 45 0.67 3.84 13.59
C LYS A 45 0.06 5.02 12.83
N PHE A 46 -0.25 4.83 11.55
CA PHE A 46 -1.07 5.80 10.82
C PHE A 46 -2.56 5.58 11.17
N ARG A 47 -3.18 6.58 11.78
CA ARG A 47 -4.56 6.51 12.25
C ARG A 47 -5.59 6.78 11.15
N LYS A 48 -5.18 7.46 10.07
CA LYS A 48 -6.04 7.80 8.94
C LYS A 48 -5.41 7.38 7.62
N PHE A 49 -6.06 6.50 6.92
CA PHE A 49 -5.71 6.05 5.58
C PHE A 49 -6.94 5.54 4.84
N SER A 50 -6.83 5.43 3.54
CA SER A 50 -7.79 4.72 2.68
C SER A 50 -7.05 3.70 1.83
N ALA A 51 -7.72 2.62 1.49
CA ALA A 51 -7.18 1.61 0.60
C ALA A 51 -8.27 1.17 -0.39
N GLN A 52 -7.90 1.04 -1.65
CA GLN A 52 -8.72 0.47 -2.71
C GLN A 52 -8.02 -0.77 -3.23
N VAL A 53 -8.72 -1.87 -3.29
CA VAL A 53 -8.19 -3.16 -3.73
C VAL A 53 -9.17 -3.79 -4.70
N ASP A 54 -8.71 -4.03 -5.92
CA ASP A 54 -9.39 -4.86 -6.90
C ASP A 54 -8.68 -6.20 -6.92
N TYR A 55 -9.38 -7.26 -6.57
CA TYR A 55 -8.77 -8.59 -6.45
C TYR A 55 -9.75 -9.69 -6.83
N ASP A 56 -9.24 -10.65 -7.61
CA ASP A 56 -9.88 -11.90 -7.92
C ASP A 56 -8.85 -13.03 -7.74
N ALA A 57 -9.13 -13.96 -6.84
CA ALA A 57 -8.24 -15.09 -6.56
C ALA A 57 -8.00 -15.99 -7.78
N ALA A 58 -8.95 -16.03 -8.74
CA ALA A 58 -8.80 -16.77 -10.00
C ALA A 58 -7.89 -16.05 -11.01
N ARG A 59 -7.69 -14.73 -10.86
CA ARG A 59 -6.87 -13.89 -11.75
C ARG A 59 -6.07 -12.86 -10.97
N PRO A 60 -5.13 -13.30 -10.13
CA PRO A 60 -4.38 -12.41 -9.26
C PRO A 60 -3.47 -11.41 -10.02
N ASP A 61 -3.11 -11.69 -11.26
CA ASP A 61 -2.36 -10.81 -12.16
C ASP A 61 -3.17 -9.60 -12.66
N ALA A 62 -4.50 -9.67 -12.61
CA ALA A 62 -5.39 -8.55 -12.90
C ALA A 62 -5.59 -7.61 -11.70
N ALA A 63 -5.07 -7.97 -10.52
CA ALA A 63 -5.24 -7.20 -9.29
C ALA A 63 -4.66 -5.79 -9.40
N ARG A 64 -5.28 -4.85 -8.66
CA ARG A 64 -4.85 -3.46 -8.50
C ARG A 64 -4.99 -3.06 -7.04
N ALA A 65 -4.09 -2.22 -6.58
CA ALA A 65 -4.16 -1.65 -5.24
C ALA A 65 -3.69 -0.20 -5.24
N SER A 66 -4.38 0.63 -4.47
CA SER A 66 -3.92 1.97 -4.12
C SER A 66 -4.18 2.25 -2.65
N ILE A 67 -3.27 2.98 -2.02
CA ILE A 67 -3.35 3.38 -0.62
C ILE A 67 -2.99 4.85 -0.53
N ASP A 68 -3.83 5.63 0.16
CA ASP A 68 -3.56 7.00 0.56
C ASP A 68 -3.48 7.08 2.08
N ILE A 69 -2.46 7.72 2.60
CA ILE A 69 -2.19 7.88 4.02
C ILE A 69 -2.16 9.37 4.36
N ASP A 70 -2.92 9.78 5.37
CA ASP A 70 -2.81 11.11 5.96
C ASP A 70 -1.50 11.19 6.76
N THR A 71 -0.55 12.01 6.31
CA THR A 71 0.79 12.11 6.91
C THR A 71 0.76 12.73 8.31
N ALA A 72 -0.23 13.57 8.61
CA ALA A 72 -0.43 14.14 9.95
C ALA A 72 -1.03 13.14 10.94
N SER A 73 -1.45 11.96 10.47
CA SER A 73 -2.08 10.95 11.32
C SER A 73 -1.10 9.95 11.95
N LEU A 74 0.20 10.13 11.75
CA LEU A 74 1.21 9.28 12.38
C LEU A 74 1.18 9.48 13.89
N ASP A 75 1.07 8.39 14.62
CA ASP A 75 1.02 8.36 16.06
C ASP A 75 2.13 7.45 16.60
N VAL A 76 3.07 8.05 17.29
CA VAL A 76 4.19 7.39 17.98
C VAL A 76 3.91 7.18 19.48
N GLY A 77 2.68 7.51 19.94
CA GLY A 77 2.28 7.38 21.34
C GLY A 77 2.61 8.60 22.21
N ASP A 78 3.17 9.65 21.65
CA ASP A 78 3.54 10.89 22.32
C ASP A 78 3.04 12.10 21.51
N PRO A 79 2.18 12.98 22.06
CA PRO A 79 1.61 14.12 21.33
C PRO A 79 2.64 15.13 20.82
N ASP A 80 3.71 15.38 21.58
CA ASP A 80 4.75 16.35 21.19
C ASP A 80 5.56 15.80 20.01
N MET A 81 5.90 14.51 20.06
CA MET A 81 6.55 13.82 18.93
C MET A 81 5.63 13.72 17.72
N ASN A 82 4.33 13.48 17.90
CA ASN A 82 3.35 13.49 16.80
C ASN A 82 3.31 14.87 16.12
N ALA A 83 3.36 15.95 16.90
CA ALA A 83 3.44 17.31 16.36
C ALA A 83 4.77 17.57 15.65
N GLU A 84 5.89 17.03 16.15
CA GLU A 84 7.21 17.19 15.54
C GLU A 84 7.29 16.50 14.17
N VAL A 85 6.84 15.25 14.05
CA VAL A 85 6.90 14.51 12.77
C VAL A 85 6.01 15.09 11.67
N ALA A 86 5.04 15.95 12.03
CA ALA A 86 4.23 16.68 11.05
C ALA A 86 4.93 17.92 10.48
N LYS A 87 6.01 18.41 11.11
CA LYS A 87 6.73 19.63 10.71
C LYS A 87 7.54 19.44 9.42
N LYS A 88 8.12 20.59 8.96
CA LYS A 88 8.84 20.71 7.70
C LYS A 88 10.00 19.74 7.54
N ASP A 89 10.78 19.51 8.59
CA ASP A 89 11.96 18.63 8.55
C ASP A 89 11.58 17.14 8.47
N TRP A 90 10.34 16.82 8.80
CA TRP A 90 9.78 15.47 8.71
C TRP A 90 8.79 15.38 7.55
N PHE A 91 7.52 15.08 7.77
CA PHE A 91 6.55 14.90 6.70
C PHE A 91 6.15 16.19 5.99
N ASN A 92 6.33 17.35 6.65
CA ASN A 92 5.80 18.63 6.16
C ASN A 92 4.32 18.49 5.76
N ALA A 93 3.51 17.99 6.69
CA ALA A 93 2.14 17.59 6.43
C ALA A 93 1.26 18.74 5.91
N ALA A 94 1.59 19.99 6.25
CA ALA A 94 0.91 21.17 5.73
C ALA A 94 1.04 21.30 4.20
N GLN A 95 2.20 20.95 3.64
CA GLN A 95 2.48 21.01 2.21
C GLN A 95 2.21 19.66 1.53
N PHE A 96 2.47 18.55 2.21
CA PHE A 96 2.34 17.19 1.71
C PHE A 96 1.39 16.38 2.63
N PRO A 97 0.09 16.67 2.62
CA PRO A 97 -0.86 16.05 3.54
C PRO A 97 -1.04 14.54 3.29
N LYS A 98 -0.60 14.05 2.13
CA LYS A 98 -0.75 12.64 1.76
C LYS A 98 0.57 11.99 1.36
N ALA A 99 0.77 10.76 1.82
CA ALA A 99 1.64 9.78 1.19
C ALA A 99 0.77 8.77 0.43
N SER A 100 1.25 8.26 -0.70
CA SER A 100 0.45 7.37 -1.54
C SER A 100 1.26 6.20 -2.09
N PHE A 101 0.60 5.07 -2.27
CA PHE A 101 1.11 3.94 -3.03
C PHE A 101 0.10 3.58 -4.13
N VAL A 102 0.61 3.33 -5.34
CA VAL A 102 -0.21 2.84 -6.46
C VAL A 102 0.52 1.68 -7.11
N SER A 103 -0.11 0.51 -7.16
CA SER A 103 0.47 -0.67 -7.82
C SER A 103 0.57 -0.46 -9.33
N SER A 104 1.68 -0.90 -9.92
CA SER A 104 1.88 -0.98 -11.37
C SER A 104 1.84 -2.42 -11.89
N ALA A 105 2.21 -3.39 -11.04
CA ALA A 105 2.11 -4.80 -11.33
C ALA A 105 1.90 -5.61 -10.05
N ILE A 106 1.02 -6.60 -10.11
CA ILE A 106 0.82 -7.60 -9.06
C ILE A 106 0.90 -8.95 -9.75
N LYS A 107 1.78 -9.84 -9.26
CA LYS A 107 2.04 -11.14 -9.87
C LYS A 107 1.95 -12.25 -8.83
N PRO A 108 1.44 -13.44 -9.18
CA PRO A 108 1.52 -14.61 -8.32
C PRO A 108 2.97 -14.95 -7.96
N ALA A 109 3.21 -15.30 -6.70
CA ALA A 109 4.54 -15.67 -6.18
C ALA A 109 4.48 -16.96 -5.33
N GLY A 110 3.51 -17.82 -5.61
CA GLY A 110 3.24 -19.07 -4.90
C GLY A 110 1.87 -19.06 -4.20
N ALA A 111 1.52 -20.15 -3.55
CA ALA A 111 0.22 -20.30 -2.90
C ALA A 111 0.03 -19.23 -1.80
N GLY A 112 -1.01 -18.41 -1.93
CA GLY A 112 -1.32 -17.32 -0.99
C GLY A 112 -0.27 -16.20 -0.96
N LYS A 113 0.59 -16.07 -1.98
CA LYS A 113 1.64 -15.05 -2.07
C LYS A 113 1.60 -14.32 -3.39
N LEU A 114 1.82 -13.02 -3.33
CA LEU A 114 1.93 -12.14 -4.49
C LEU A 114 3.24 -11.34 -4.41
N SER A 115 3.77 -10.97 -5.55
CA SER A 115 4.82 -9.94 -5.67
C SER A 115 4.15 -8.66 -6.17
N VAL A 116 4.27 -7.59 -5.41
CA VAL A 116 3.67 -6.29 -5.72
C VAL A 116 4.77 -5.32 -6.10
N THR A 117 4.61 -4.66 -7.23
CA THR A 117 5.45 -3.54 -7.67
C THR A 117 4.58 -2.31 -7.84
N GLY A 118 5.06 -1.15 -7.41
CA GLY A 118 4.29 0.09 -7.52
C GLY A 118 5.09 1.33 -7.19
N LYS A 119 4.44 2.46 -7.38
CA LYS A 119 4.98 3.79 -7.09
C LYS A 119 4.59 4.20 -5.68
N LEU A 120 5.59 4.37 -4.81
CA LEU A 120 5.45 4.98 -3.49
C LEU A 120 5.81 6.46 -3.58
N THR A 121 4.95 7.33 -3.10
CA THR A 121 5.18 8.78 -3.04
C THR A 121 5.07 9.27 -1.61
N ILE A 122 6.14 9.87 -1.08
CA ILE A 122 6.18 10.48 0.25
C ILE A 122 6.85 11.85 0.12
N LYS A 123 6.27 12.87 0.73
CA LYS A 123 6.80 14.26 0.75
C LYS A 123 7.21 14.73 -0.66
N GLY A 124 6.35 14.48 -1.65
CA GLY A 124 6.58 14.86 -3.06
C GLY A 124 7.63 14.03 -3.81
N ARG A 125 8.33 13.08 -3.15
CA ARG A 125 9.30 12.19 -3.79
C ARG A 125 8.67 10.85 -4.12
N ALA A 126 8.90 10.38 -5.34
CA ALA A 126 8.39 9.09 -5.81
C ALA A 126 9.53 8.10 -6.02
N ALA A 127 9.28 6.85 -5.63
CA ALA A 127 10.17 5.72 -5.88
C ALA A 127 9.37 4.51 -6.36
N LEU A 128 9.95 3.72 -7.26
CA LEU A 128 9.45 2.40 -7.60
C LEU A 128 9.89 1.43 -6.52
N VAL A 129 8.94 0.73 -5.91
CA VAL A 129 9.18 -0.25 -4.85
C VAL A 129 8.58 -1.59 -5.21
N SER A 130 9.15 -2.66 -4.67
CA SER A 130 8.63 -4.01 -4.81
C SER A 130 8.70 -4.73 -3.48
N PHE A 131 7.65 -5.49 -3.14
CA PHE A 131 7.58 -6.23 -1.89
C PHE A 131 6.72 -7.49 -2.03
N PRO A 132 6.96 -8.50 -1.20
CA PRO A 132 6.08 -9.67 -1.10
C PRO A 132 4.81 -9.33 -0.33
N LEU A 133 3.69 -9.91 -0.75
CA LEU A 133 2.39 -9.77 -0.14
C LEU A 133 1.81 -11.16 0.13
N ALA A 134 1.37 -11.41 1.36
CA ALA A 134 0.59 -12.59 1.70
C ALA A 134 -0.90 -12.28 1.57
N VAL A 135 -1.66 -13.24 1.02
CA VAL A 135 -3.11 -13.17 0.91
C VAL A 135 -3.72 -14.37 1.62
N LYS A 136 -4.65 -14.10 2.54
CA LYS A 136 -5.38 -15.09 3.31
C LYS A 136 -6.87 -14.81 3.25
N SER A 137 -7.69 -15.85 3.38
CA SER A 137 -9.14 -15.70 3.55
C SER A 137 -9.49 -15.86 5.04
N GLU A 138 -10.12 -14.85 5.62
CA GLU A 138 -10.55 -14.85 7.01
C GLU A 138 -12.02 -14.36 7.11
N GLY A 139 -12.93 -15.23 7.53
CA GLY A 139 -14.33 -14.88 7.73
C GLY A 139 -15.01 -14.34 6.47
N GLY A 140 -14.72 -14.91 5.31
CA GLY A 140 -15.28 -14.48 4.01
C GLY A 140 -14.66 -13.21 3.43
N LYS A 141 -13.67 -12.61 4.11
CA LYS A 141 -12.90 -11.46 3.61
C LYS A 141 -11.49 -11.89 3.22
N GLN A 142 -10.86 -11.14 2.33
CA GLN A 142 -9.44 -11.27 2.01
C GLN A 142 -8.62 -10.39 2.95
N VAL A 143 -7.52 -10.92 3.44
CA VAL A 143 -6.54 -10.22 4.27
C VAL A 143 -5.23 -10.17 3.52
N PHE A 144 -4.76 -8.95 3.26
CA PHE A 144 -3.52 -8.65 2.55
C PHE A 144 -2.49 -8.15 3.55
N GLU A 145 -1.38 -8.88 3.72
CA GLU A 145 -0.33 -8.55 4.69
C GLU A 145 1.02 -8.46 4.01
N GLY A 146 1.77 -7.40 4.33
CA GLY A 146 3.10 -7.21 3.78
C GLY A 146 3.96 -6.27 4.62
N ALA A 147 5.24 -6.25 4.27
CA ALA A 147 6.23 -5.36 4.83
C ALA A 147 7.09 -4.76 3.72
N LEU A 148 7.34 -3.47 3.80
CA LEU A 148 8.14 -2.72 2.86
C LEU A 148 9.22 -1.95 3.62
N PRO A 149 10.48 -2.38 3.58
CA PRO A 149 11.59 -1.58 4.08
C PRO A 149 11.86 -0.41 3.12
N ILE A 150 12.02 0.77 3.67
CA ILE A 150 12.42 1.99 2.95
C ILE A 150 13.56 2.70 3.66
N LYS A 151 14.23 3.61 2.95
CA LYS A 151 15.17 4.57 3.51
C LYS A 151 14.47 5.92 3.64
N ARG A 152 14.27 6.41 4.88
CA ARG A 152 13.55 7.67 5.14
C ARG A 152 14.19 8.88 4.48
N LEU A 153 15.52 8.91 4.43
CA LEU A 153 16.27 10.02 3.83
C LEU A 153 16.10 10.11 2.31
N ALA A 154 15.79 8.99 1.63
CA ALA A 154 15.44 8.99 0.21
C ALA A 154 14.17 9.80 -0.10
N PHE A 155 13.30 9.97 0.91
CA PHE A 155 12.07 10.75 0.82
C PHE A 155 12.15 12.09 1.57
N ASN A 156 13.34 12.54 1.97
CA ASN A 156 13.56 13.75 2.78
C ASN A 156 12.78 13.74 4.11
N ILE A 157 12.58 12.58 4.70
CA ILE A 157 11.99 12.45 6.03
C ILE A 157 13.10 12.52 7.08
N GLY A 158 13.09 13.57 7.91
CA GLY A 158 14.14 13.89 8.87
C GLY A 158 15.30 14.64 8.21
N GLU A 159 15.08 15.91 7.91
CA GLU A 159 16.09 16.85 7.36
C GLU A 159 16.81 17.59 8.48
N GLY A 160 17.78 18.43 8.13
CA GLY A 160 18.56 19.18 9.11
C GLY A 160 19.36 18.28 10.05
N GLU A 161 19.24 18.49 11.34
CA GLU A 161 19.87 17.68 12.39
C GLU A 161 19.39 16.22 12.42
N TRP A 162 18.16 15.97 11.98
CA TRP A 162 17.57 14.63 11.90
C TRP A 162 18.17 13.74 10.81
N LYS A 163 19.11 14.26 9.99
CA LYS A 163 19.90 13.43 9.05
C LYS A 163 20.87 12.51 9.75
N ASP A 164 21.20 12.79 11.01
CA ASP A 164 22.06 11.91 11.81
C ASP A 164 21.35 10.59 12.08
N THR A 165 21.84 9.54 11.40
CA THR A 165 21.28 8.19 11.49
C THR A 165 21.62 7.47 12.79
N SER A 166 22.51 8.01 13.61
CA SER A 166 22.76 7.51 14.96
C SER A 166 21.62 7.82 15.92
N MET A 167 20.94 8.96 15.71
CA MET A 167 19.76 9.34 16.49
C MET A 167 18.50 8.64 16.00
N VAL A 168 18.21 8.72 14.70
CA VAL A 168 17.07 8.02 14.07
C VAL A 168 17.57 7.27 12.85
N ALA A 169 17.47 5.97 12.89
CA ALA A 169 17.94 5.10 11.80
C ALA A 169 17.31 5.49 10.45
N ASP A 170 18.08 5.34 9.37
CA ASP A 170 17.59 5.61 8.02
C ASP A 170 16.56 4.57 7.56
N GLU A 171 16.72 3.33 7.99
CA GLU A 171 15.78 2.25 7.65
C GLU A 171 14.49 2.36 8.46
N VAL A 172 13.38 2.33 7.73
CA VAL A 172 12.00 2.26 8.28
C VAL A 172 11.30 1.10 7.61
N VAL A 173 10.65 0.25 8.38
CA VAL A 173 9.84 -0.86 7.85
C VAL A 173 8.37 -0.49 7.95
N ILE A 174 7.74 -0.27 6.81
CA ILE A 174 6.29 -0.07 6.72
C ILE A 174 5.65 -1.44 6.71
N ARG A 175 4.78 -1.73 7.69
CA ARG A 175 3.94 -2.93 7.72
C ARG A 175 2.50 -2.55 7.48
N PHE A 176 1.81 -3.38 6.76
CA PHE A 176 0.39 -3.17 6.51
C PHE A 176 -0.37 -4.48 6.57
N ARG A 177 -1.58 -4.37 7.07
CA ARG A 177 -2.64 -5.38 7.04
C ARG A 177 -3.90 -4.70 6.52
N VAL A 178 -4.37 -5.10 5.35
CA VAL A 178 -5.58 -4.59 4.72
C VAL A 178 -6.60 -5.70 4.65
N VAL A 179 -7.78 -5.49 5.22
CA VAL A 179 -8.91 -6.41 5.19
C VAL A 179 -9.94 -5.88 4.21
N ALA A 180 -10.32 -6.68 3.22
CA ALA A 180 -11.28 -6.27 2.20
C ALA A 180 -12.18 -7.45 1.79
N GLY A 181 -13.41 -7.14 1.40
CA GLY A 181 -14.40 -8.12 0.95
C GLY A 181 -15.47 -7.49 0.08
N GLN A 182 -16.40 -8.32 -0.40
CA GLN A 182 -17.57 -7.85 -1.16
C GLN A 182 -18.60 -7.21 -0.24
#